data_1bbd4fc2eedbbfb03d6423cc77fbc99d
#
_entry.id   1bbd4fc2eedbbfb03d6423cc77fbc99d
#
_cell.length_a   1.000
_cell.length_b   1.000
_cell.length_c   1.000
_cell.angle_alpha   90.00
_cell.angle_beta   90.00
_cell.angle_gamma   90.00
#
_symmetry.space_group_name_H-M   'P 1'
#
loop_
_entity.id
_entity.type
_entity.pdbx_description
1 polymer ?
#
loop_
_entity_poly.entity_id
_entity_poly.type
_entity_poly.pdbx_seq_one_letter_code
_entity_poly.pdbx_strand_id
1 'polypeptide(L)'
;MLRLFALVALLLACCLPASAAPPSQVFIAGDSTASHYGPERAPREGWGQQLQGFLDEDAYVVRNHAQSGRSSRSFVVEGWFDGMAKAMRRGDVLLIQFGHNDEKIEDPTRYNEPQRAFPEWLLRYVSLARDKGATPILVTPVARRKFDRGQLLDTHGLYAQAVRDLAQREQVGLIDLTALSMDWLRAAGDEASKAYFMHVPAQDQQDDTHFQQRGAVMAACLVVAGWKRIDPSLAAHVTRDTDCGAPDTALADRKAQANPSLVVHERDIATDQPGPHGGAGATTAYPFFRDAPALGFEFRKRVLHKGAGIGLHQHHKDEIYYVLSGRGIYELDGKAQEVRAGDAMLTRPGSTHAIRQDGDDDLVLLIMYGKKQE
;
A
#
# COMPACT_ATOMS: atom_id res chain seq x y z
N MET A 1 -68.95 -0.37 39.26
CA MET A 1 -67.90 -1.33 38.82
C MET A 1 -67.20 -0.80 37.59
N LEU A 2 -66.10 -0.13 37.80
CA LEU A 2 -65.32 0.55 36.72
C LEU A 2 -64.10 -0.36 36.44
N ARG A 3 -63.98 -0.92 35.21
CA ARG A 3 -62.83 -1.74 34.79
C ARG A 3 -61.80 -0.81 34.12
N LEU A 4 -60.67 -0.67 34.79
CA LEU A 4 -59.47 0.03 34.29
C LEU A 4 -58.74 -0.89 33.32
N PHE A 5 -58.64 -0.52 32.03
CA PHE A 5 -57.76 -1.17 31.04
C PHE A 5 -56.39 -0.46 31.06
N ALA A 6 -55.37 -1.13 31.57
CA ALA A 6 -54.00 -0.67 31.47
C ALA A 6 -53.44 -1.07 30.10
N LEU A 7 -53.11 -0.05 29.30
CA LEU A 7 -52.43 -0.22 28.01
C LEU A 7 -50.90 -0.30 28.28
N VAL A 8 -50.31 -1.46 28.13
CA VAL A 8 -48.86 -1.64 28.18
C VAL A 8 -48.29 -1.37 26.77
N ALA A 9 -47.71 -0.21 26.61
CA ALA A 9 -46.97 0.14 25.38
C ALA A 9 -45.57 -0.51 25.44
N LEU A 10 -45.37 -1.56 24.65
CA LEU A 10 -44.08 -2.22 24.46
C LEU A 10 -43.22 -1.37 23.51
N LEU A 11 -42.28 -0.60 24.09
CA LEU A 11 -41.24 0.12 23.28
C LEU A 11 -40.22 -0.89 22.76
N LEU A 12 -40.39 -1.31 21.50
CA LEU A 12 -39.33 -1.97 20.75
C LEU A 12 -38.25 -0.92 20.43
N ALA A 13 -37.17 -0.89 21.21
CA ALA A 13 -35.95 -0.19 20.85
C ALA A 13 -35.30 -0.94 19.67
N CYS A 14 -35.51 -0.44 18.44
CA CYS A 14 -34.75 -0.87 17.30
C CYS A 14 -33.26 -0.45 17.51
N CYS A 15 -32.43 -1.38 17.95
CA CYS A 15 -30.98 -1.24 17.84
C CYS A 15 -30.61 -1.25 16.36
N LEU A 16 -30.57 -0.08 15.74
CA LEU A 16 -29.92 0.09 14.45
C LEU A 16 -28.43 -0.21 14.67
N PRO A 17 -27.79 -1.05 13.82
CA PRO A 17 -26.35 -1.23 13.91
C PRO A 17 -25.69 0.14 13.74
N ALA A 18 -24.87 0.53 14.71
CA ALA A 18 -24.04 1.73 14.57
C ALA A 18 -23.19 1.55 13.32
N SER A 19 -23.46 2.35 12.29
CA SER A 19 -22.57 2.40 11.12
C SER A 19 -21.19 2.80 11.63
N ALA A 20 -20.18 1.96 11.37
CA ALA A 20 -18.80 2.31 11.71
C ALA A 20 -18.46 3.67 11.07
N ALA A 21 -17.81 4.53 11.83
CA ALA A 21 -17.33 5.80 11.28
C ALA A 21 -16.39 5.53 10.11
N PRO A 22 -16.45 6.32 9.04
CA PRO A 22 -15.52 6.12 7.92
C PRO A 22 -14.07 6.30 8.41
N PRO A 23 -13.10 5.58 7.80
CA PRO A 23 -11.69 5.67 8.20
C PRO A 23 -11.18 7.11 8.10
N SER A 24 -10.29 7.48 9.02
CA SER A 24 -9.58 8.76 8.98
C SER A 24 -8.62 8.78 7.80
N GLN A 25 -8.55 9.90 7.07
CA GLN A 25 -7.59 10.05 5.99
C GLN A 25 -6.26 10.57 6.52
N VAL A 26 -5.18 9.98 6.03
CA VAL A 26 -3.80 10.40 6.34
C VAL A 26 -3.22 11.09 5.12
N PHE A 27 -3.27 12.41 5.11
CA PHE A 27 -2.69 13.21 4.05
C PHE A 27 -1.18 13.33 4.23
N ILE A 28 -0.44 13.25 3.13
CA ILE A 28 1.00 13.49 3.10
C ILE A 28 1.27 14.68 2.19
N ALA A 29 1.76 15.78 2.76
CA ALA A 29 2.36 16.89 2.04
C ALA A 29 3.88 16.76 2.11
N GLY A 30 4.55 16.68 0.95
CA GLY A 30 5.98 16.41 0.94
C GLY A 30 6.62 16.53 -0.45
N ASP A 31 7.88 16.19 -0.49
CA ASP A 31 8.73 16.23 -1.67
C ASP A 31 8.94 14.85 -2.33
N SER A 32 10.01 14.73 -3.14
CA SER A 32 10.36 13.51 -3.87
C SER A 32 10.63 12.30 -2.98
N THR A 33 11.05 12.48 -1.73
CA THR A 33 11.36 11.38 -0.82
C THR A 33 10.11 10.69 -0.28
N ALA A 34 8.96 11.38 -0.33
CA ALA A 34 7.65 10.86 0.05
C ALA A 34 6.72 10.55 -1.13
N SER A 35 7.03 11.03 -2.35
CA SER A 35 6.15 10.95 -3.52
C SER A 35 5.81 9.53 -3.95
N HIS A 36 4.69 9.40 -4.65
CA HIS A 36 4.36 8.19 -5.41
C HIS A 36 5.04 8.22 -6.78
N TYR A 37 5.64 7.09 -7.18
CA TYR A 37 6.26 6.91 -8.50
C TYR A 37 5.60 5.76 -9.23
N GLY A 38 5.33 5.97 -10.53
CA GLY A 38 4.83 4.93 -11.42
C GLY A 38 5.92 3.95 -11.87
N PRO A 39 5.51 2.88 -12.57
CA PRO A 39 6.43 1.82 -13.05
C PRO A 39 7.58 2.34 -13.91
N GLU A 40 7.38 3.46 -14.61
CA GLU A 40 8.40 4.09 -15.48
C GLU A 40 9.59 4.67 -14.70
N ARG A 41 9.44 4.82 -13.40
CA ARG A 41 10.48 5.30 -12.48
C ARG A 41 11.08 4.19 -11.63
N ALA A 42 10.64 2.94 -11.84
CA ALA A 42 11.15 1.80 -11.06
C ALA A 42 12.68 1.69 -11.15
N PRO A 43 13.36 1.34 -10.05
CA PRO A 43 12.85 0.93 -8.75
C PRO A 43 12.64 2.08 -7.73
N ARG A 44 12.56 3.34 -8.17
CA ARG A 44 12.39 4.50 -7.29
C ARG A 44 11.03 4.48 -6.62
N GLU A 45 11.01 4.66 -5.31
CA GLU A 45 9.82 4.80 -4.48
C GLU A 45 9.99 5.85 -3.39
N GLY A 46 8.89 6.52 -3.00
CA GLY A 46 8.88 7.39 -1.83
C GLY A 46 8.28 6.69 -0.61
N TRP A 47 8.65 7.10 0.61
CA TRP A 47 8.14 6.49 1.83
C TRP A 47 6.61 6.60 1.96
N GLY A 48 6.02 7.68 1.46
CA GLY A 48 4.57 7.87 1.49
C GLY A 48 3.80 6.86 0.61
N GLN A 49 4.46 6.29 -0.40
CA GLN A 49 3.92 5.20 -1.22
C GLN A 49 3.78 3.90 -0.43
N GLN A 50 4.63 3.70 0.58
CA GLN A 50 4.68 2.49 1.39
C GLN A 50 3.89 2.60 2.71
N LEU A 51 3.43 3.81 3.09
CA LEU A 51 2.84 4.06 4.40
C LEU A 51 1.56 3.26 4.65
N GLN A 52 0.68 3.11 3.64
CA GLN A 52 -0.55 2.34 3.77
C GLN A 52 -0.28 0.90 4.22
N GLY A 53 0.80 0.29 3.75
CA GLY A 53 1.15 -1.07 4.12
C GLY A 53 1.48 -1.29 5.60
N PHE A 54 1.51 -0.24 6.41
CA PHE A 54 1.71 -0.28 7.87
C PHE A 54 0.43 0.01 8.65
N LEU A 55 -0.63 0.48 7.99
CA LEU A 55 -1.85 0.96 8.65
C LEU A 55 -3.05 0.10 8.24
N ASP A 56 -3.92 -0.15 9.21
CA ASP A 56 -5.20 -0.80 9.00
C ASP A 56 -6.10 0.11 8.12
N GLU A 57 -6.54 -0.42 6.98
CA GLU A 57 -7.36 0.32 6.00
C GLU A 57 -8.76 0.65 6.52
N ASP A 58 -9.27 -0.09 7.49
CA ASP A 58 -10.55 0.19 8.13
C ASP A 58 -10.46 1.36 9.11
N ALA A 59 -9.25 1.69 9.59
CA ALA A 59 -9.01 2.82 10.50
C ALA A 59 -8.40 4.03 9.78
N TYR A 60 -7.46 3.81 8.85
CA TYR A 60 -6.70 4.88 8.18
C TYR A 60 -6.52 4.62 6.69
N VAL A 61 -6.85 5.61 5.87
CA VAL A 61 -6.62 5.60 4.42
C VAL A 61 -5.60 6.66 4.03
N VAL A 62 -4.46 6.25 3.49
CA VAL A 62 -3.38 7.16 3.09
C VAL A 62 -3.70 7.88 1.78
N ARG A 63 -3.58 9.20 1.80
CA ARG A 63 -3.72 10.12 0.67
C ARG A 63 -2.40 10.82 0.42
N ASN A 64 -1.55 10.19 -0.36
CA ASN A 64 -0.23 10.73 -0.65
C ASN A 64 -0.31 11.83 -1.72
N HIS A 65 -0.16 13.10 -1.29
CA HIS A 65 -0.11 14.27 -2.15
C HIS A 65 1.32 14.77 -2.40
N ALA A 66 2.35 14.12 -1.85
CA ALA A 66 3.74 14.53 -2.03
C ALA A 66 4.13 14.62 -3.51
N GLN A 67 4.89 15.67 -3.86
CA GLN A 67 5.26 15.98 -5.23
C GLN A 67 6.77 16.09 -5.40
N SER A 68 7.31 15.30 -6.33
CA SER A 68 8.74 15.29 -6.62
C SER A 68 9.24 16.67 -7.02
N GLY A 69 10.35 17.11 -6.40
CA GLY A 69 11.02 18.39 -6.71
C GLY A 69 10.38 19.61 -6.03
N ARG A 70 9.35 19.47 -5.21
CA ARG A 70 8.67 20.61 -4.57
C ARG A 70 9.28 20.94 -3.22
N SER A 71 9.47 22.24 -2.98
CA SER A 71 9.72 22.82 -1.67
C SER A 71 8.40 23.12 -0.97
N SER A 72 8.46 23.44 0.33
CA SER A 72 7.27 23.84 1.10
C SER A 72 6.50 25.00 0.45
N ARG A 73 7.23 25.94 -0.18
CA ARG A 73 6.65 27.07 -0.92
C ARG A 73 6.10 26.67 -2.29
N SER A 74 6.92 25.99 -3.12
CA SER A 74 6.51 25.69 -4.49
C SER A 74 5.32 24.73 -4.55
N PHE A 75 5.16 23.85 -3.59
CA PHE A 75 3.97 22.99 -3.43
C PHE A 75 2.69 23.82 -3.27
N VAL A 76 2.73 24.92 -2.53
CA VAL A 76 1.59 25.84 -2.37
C VAL A 76 1.37 26.67 -3.64
N VAL A 77 2.43 27.30 -4.15
CA VAL A 77 2.35 28.23 -5.29
C VAL A 77 1.88 27.54 -6.58
N GLU A 78 2.23 26.28 -6.76
CA GLU A 78 1.84 25.47 -7.92
C GLU A 78 0.44 24.84 -7.76
N GLY A 79 -0.28 25.08 -6.65
CA GLY A 79 -1.67 24.65 -6.45
C GLY A 79 -1.86 23.25 -5.88
N TRP A 80 -0.80 22.49 -5.57
CA TRP A 80 -0.90 21.15 -4.97
C TRP A 80 -1.56 21.18 -3.59
N PHE A 81 -1.32 22.26 -2.85
CA PHE A 81 -1.92 22.52 -1.54
C PHE A 81 -3.46 22.56 -1.58
N ASP A 82 -4.03 23.23 -2.59
CA ASP A 82 -5.48 23.45 -2.68
C ASP A 82 -6.27 22.17 -2.92
N GLY A 83 -5.71 21.23 -3.71
CA GLY A 83 -6.31 19.92 -3.94
C GLY A 83 -6.45 19.12 -2.64
N MET A 84 -5.39 19.12 -1.84
CA MET A 84 -5.36 18.48 -0.52
C MET A 84 -6.33 19.16 0.46
N ALA A 85 -6.32 20.49 0.50
CA ALA A 85 -7.16 21.31 1.39
C ALA A 85 -8.65 21.07 1.20
N LYS A 86 -9.10 20.83 -0.05
CA LYS A 86 -10.52 20.56 -0.38
C LYS A 86 -10.99 19.20 0.17
N ALA A 87 -10.13 18.20 0.21
CA ALA A 87 -10.48 16.84 0.62
C ALA A 87 -10.45 16.62 2.13
N MET A 88 -9.63 17.40 2.86
CA MET A 88 -9.37 17.24 4.29
C MET A 88 -10.59 17.57 5.15
N ARG A 89 -10.83 16.76 6.18
CA ARG A 89 -11.97 16.86 7.12
C ARG A 89 -11.51 16.75 8.56
N ARG A 90 -12.45 17.01 9.47
CA ARG A 90 -12.25 16.78 10.92
C ARG A 90 -11.93 15.31 11.18
N GLY A 91 -10.90 15.08 12.01
CA GLY A 91 -10.44 13.74 12.39
C GLY A 91 -9.38 13.16 11.45
N ASP A 92 -9.09 13.81 10.32
CA ASP A 92 -7.99 13.41 9.45
C ASP A 92 -6.63 13.79 10.07
N VAL A 93 -5.55 13.25 9.49
CA VAL A 93 -4.16 13.54 9.90
C VAL A 93 -3.41 14.14 8.70
N LEU A 94 -2.57 15.13 8.93
CA LEU A 94 -1.67 15.72 7.93
C LEU A 94 -0.21 15.53 8.35
N LEU A 95 0.52 14.68 7.64
CA LEU A 95 1.97 14.55 7.74
C LEU A 95 2.64 15.56 6.81
N ILE A 96 3.52 16.40 7.35
CA ILE A 96 4.15 17.52 6.63
C ILE A 96 5.66 17.32 6.62
N GLN A 97 6.24 16.96 5.44
CA GLN A 97 7.68 16.74 5.27
C GLN A 97 8.24 17.48 4.08
N PHE A 98 9.05 18.49 4.33
CA PHE A 98 9.80 19.25 3.34
C PHE A 98 11.23 19.54 3.85
N GLY A 99 12.08 20.07 2.98
CA GLY A 99 13.45 20.49 3.28
C GLY A 99 14.39 20.29 2.10
N HIS A 100 14.39 19.09 1.48
CA HIS A 100 15.34 18.74 0.39
C HIS A 100 15.37 19.71 -0.79
N ASN A 101 14.28 20.39 -1.08
CA ASN A 101 14.21 21.38 -2.15
C ASN A 101 14.24 22.81 -1.60
N ASP A 102 13.83 23.01 -0.35
CA ASP A 102 13.89 24.28 0.33
C ASP A 102 15.35 24.77 0.52
N GLU A 103 16.29 23.85 0.69
CA GLU A 103 17.71 24.14 0.88
C GLU A 103 18.49 24.45 -0.43
N LYS A 104 17.84 24.39 -1.60
CA LYS A 104 18.49 24.63 -2.89
C LYS A 104 18.67 26.14 -3.15
N ILE A 105 19.68 26.72 -2.55
CA ILE A 105 19.96 28.16 -2.63
C ILE A 105 20.16 28.66 -4.06
N GLU A 106 20.59 27.79 -4.96
CA GLU A 106 20.79 28.09 -6.37
C GLU A 106 19.48 28.17 -7.18
N ASP A 107 18.36 27.71 -6.60
CA ASP A 107 17.05 27.72 -7.24
C ASP A 107 16.07 28.63 -6.48
N PRO A 108 15.92 29.90 -6.88
CA PRO A 108 15.06 30.87 -6.16
C PRO A 108 13.59 30.50 -6.23
N THR A 109 13.16 29.57 -7.11
CA THR A 109 11.75 29.11 -7.17
C THR A 109 11.43 28.14 -6.04
N ARG A 110 12.43 27.45 -5.51
CA ARG A 110 12.29 26.44 -4.45
C ARG A 110 12.90 26.87 -3.13
N TYR A 111 14.00 27.62 -3.17
CA TYR A 111 14.73 28.02 -1.98
C TYR A 111 13.86 28.79 -0.97
N ASN A 112 13.96 28.40 0.29
CA ASN A 112 13.39 29.09 1.42
C ASN A 112 14.45 29.19 2.54
N GLU A 113 14.72 30.39 2.99
CA GLU A 113 15.68 30.64 4.08
C GLU A 113 15.23 29.86 5.33
N PRO A 114 16.14 29.07 5.98
CA PRO A 114 15.76 28.08 6.99
C PRO A 114 15.18 28.66 8.30
N GLN A 115 15.59 29.86 8.70
CA GLN A 115 15.23 30.42 10.00
C GLN A 115 13.94 31.26 10.00
N ARG A 116 13.48 31.70 8.81
CA ARG A 116 12.29 32.54 8.66
C ARG A 116 11.33 32.03 7.60
N ALA A 117 11.71 32.05 6.34
CA ALA A 117 10.81 31.74 5.24
C ALA A 117 10.33 30.28 5.26
N PHE A 118 11.22 29.32 5.55
CA PHE A 118 10.87 27.92 5.58
C PHE A 118 9.83 27.58 6.67
N PRO A 119 10.02 27.93 7.97
CA PRO A 119 9.01 27.69 8.98
C PRO A 119 7.70 28.47 8.76
N GLU A 120 7.74 29.67 8.12
CA GLU A 120 6.52 30.41 7.77
C GLU A 120 5.67 29.65 6.73
N TRP A 121 6.30 29.00 5.75
CA TRP A 121 5.59 28.14 4.80
C TRP A 121 5.03 26.89 5.47
N LEU A 122 5.79 26.22 6.34
CA LEU A 122 5.30 25.05 7.07
C LEU A 122 4.12 25.38 7.98
N LEU A 123 4.11 26.57 8.60
CA LEU A 123 3.00 27.02 9.44
C LEU A 123 1.67 27.09 8.68
N ARG A 124 1.67 27.35 7.37
CA ARG A 124 0.45 27.35 6.56
C ARG A 124 -0.21 25.98 6.51
N TYR A 125 0.58 24.89 6.42
CA TYR A 125 0.07 23.52 6.48
C TYR A 125 -0.50 23.18 7.85
N VAL A 126 0.18 23.60 8.91
CA VAL A 126 -0.30 23.44 10.29
C VAL A 126 -1.62 24.16 10.51
N SER A 127 -1.71 25.42 10.06
CA SER A 127 -2.94 26.22 10.14
C SER A 127 -4.08 25.58 9.35
N LEU A 128 -3.83 25.14 8.10
CA LEU A 128 -4.83 24.45 7.32
C LEU A 128 -5.40 23.23 8.05
N ALA A 129 -4.55 22.35 8.58
CA ALA A 129 -5.01 21.15 9.27
C ALA A 129 -5.90 21.54 10.48
N ARG A 130 -5.48 22.52 11.26
CA ARG A 130 -6.26 23.03 12.41
C ARG A 130 -7.61 23.60 11.98
N ASP A 131 -7.65 24.41 10.92
CA ASP A 131 -8.89 25.02 10.38
C ASP A 131 -9.87 23.93 9.89
N LYS A 132 -9.36 22.81 9.40
CA LYS A 132 -10.16 21.64 9.01
C LYS A 132 -10.53 20.72 10.16
N GLY A 133 -9.99 20.95 11.37
CA GLY A 133 -10.14 20.05 12.52
C GLY A 133 -9.37 18.73 12.34
N ALA A 134 -8.37 18.72 11.48
CA ALA A 134 -7.42 17.63 11.30
C ALA A 134 -6.20 17.79 12.23
N THR A 135 -5.48 16.72 12.46
CA THR A 135 -4.28 16.70 13.31
C THR A 135 -3.02 16.92 12.46
N PRO A 136 -2.31 18.05 12.58
CA PRO A 136 -1.02 18.25 11.93
C PRO A 136 0.09 17.51 12.67
N ILE A 137 1.00 16.89 11.92
CA ILE A 137 2.24 16.30 12.41
C ILE A 137 3.37 16.77 11.51
N LEU A 138 4.34 17.46 12.09
CA LEU A 138 5.55 17.86 11.40
C LEU A 138 6.54 16.70 11.36
N VAL A 139 7.15 16.49 10.19
CA VAL A 139 8.14 15.45 9.95
C VAL A 139 9.41 16.12 9.46
N THR A 140 10.54 15.95 10.16
CA THR A 140 11.82 16.50 9.68
C THR A 140 12.23 15.78 8.37
N PRO A 141 12.99 16.44 7.46
CA PRO A 141 13.42 15.79 6.23
C PRO A 141 14.20 14.50 6.51
N VAL A 142 13.93 13.44 5.73
CA VAL A 142 14.67 12.19 5.87
C VAL A 142 16.14 12.37 5.48
N ALA A 143 17.06 11.75 6.22
CA ALA A 143 18.49 11.92 5.98
C ALA A 143 18.91 11.43 4.58
N ARG A 144 19.82 12.17 3.92
CA ARG A 144 20.56 11.65 2.76
C ARG A 144 21.63 10.67 3.21
N ARG A 145 21.92 9.72 2.36
CA ARG A 145 23.05 8.80 2.52
C ARG A 145 24.34 9.52 2.11
N LYS A 146 24.82 10.44 2.95
CA LYS A 146 26.06 11.17 2.70
C LYS A 146 27.13 10.77 3.68
N PHE A 147 28.01 9.84 3.29
CA PHE A 147 29.14 9.43 4.09
C PHE A 147 30.42 10.16 3.62
N ASP A 148 31.26 10.55 4.57
CA ASP A 148 32.62 10.98 4.36
C ASP A 148 33.54 10.20 5.28
N ARG A 149 34.50 9.44 4.73
CA ARG A 149 35.43 8.58 5.46
C ARG A 149 34.75 7.68 6.50
N GLY A 150 33.58 7.12 6.13
CA GLY A 150 32.80 6.23 6.98
C GLY A 150 31.93 6.93 8.03
N GLN A 151 31.91 8.26 8.06
CA GLN A 151 31.04 9.03 8.93
C GLN A 151 29.83 9.59 8.16
N LEU A 152 28.62 9.34 8.66
CA LEU A 152 27.39 9.89 8.10
C LEU A 152 27.28 11.37 8.47
N LEU A 153 27.15 12.24 7.46
CA LEU A 153 27.00 13.68 7.63
C LEU A 153 25.52 14.08 7.72
N ASP A 154 25.20 14.98 8.61
CA ASP A 154 23.91 15.68 8.59
C ASP A 154 23.93 16.75 7.48
N THR A 155 23.10 16.55 6.48
CA THR A 155 22.98 17.45 5.33
C THR A 155 21.81 18.42 5.46
N HIS A 156 20.94 18.27 6.47
CA HIS A 156 19.74 19.08 6.64
C HIS A 156 19.88 20.17 7.73
N GLY A 157 20.77 19.96 8.70
CA GLY A 157 21.19 20.96 9.68
C GLY A 157 20.08 21.91 10.14
N LEU A 158 20.16 23.17 9.69
CA LEU A 158 19.24 24.23 10.04
C LEU A 158 17.79 23.95 9.61
N TYR A 159 17.53 23.21 8.54
CA TYR A 159 16.16 22.88 8.10
C TYR A 159 15.50 21.88 9.05
N ALA A 160 16.20 20.83 9.42
CA ALA A 160 15.70 19.90 10.43
C ALA A 160 15.47 20.61 11.78
N GLN A 161 16.38 21.51 12.17
CA GLN A 161 16.23 22.30 13.40
C GLN A 161 15.01 23.23 13.32
N ALA A 162 14.77 23.91 12.21
CA ALA A 162 13.62 24.79 12.02
C ALA A 162 12.27 24.04 12.16
N VAL A 163 12.20 22.78 11.71
CA VAL A 163 11.01 21.93 11.91
C VAL A 163 10.81 21.60 13.38
N ARG A 164 11.89 21.26 14.13
CA ARG A 164 11.83 20.98 15.57
C ARG A 164 11.36 22.20 16.35
N ASP A 165 11.93 23.38 16.05
CA ASP A 165 11.60 24.64 16.71
C ASP A 165 10.14 25.06 16.43
N LEU A 166 9.69 24.85 15.18
CA LEU A 166 8.29 25.09 14.79
C LEU A 166 7.35 24.16 15.55
N ALA A 167 7.65 22.86 15.62
CA ALA A 167 6.83 21.89 16.32
C ALA A 167 6.68 22.23 17.80
N GLN A 168 7.78 22.62 18.45
CA GLN A 168 7.78 23.06 19.85
C GLN A 168 6.98 24.34 20.04
N ARG A 169 7.21 25.37 19.21
CA ARG A 169 6.54 26.67 19.31
C ARG A 169 5.03 26.55 19.10
N GLU A 170 4.63 25.75 18.10
CA GLU A 170 3.23 25.56 17.75
C GLU A 170 2.55 24.43 18.53
N GLN A 171 3.26 23.73 19.39
CA GLN A 171 2.75 22.55 20.13
C GLN A 171 2.11 21.52 19.19
N VAL A 172 2.82 21.20 18.11
CA VAL A 172 2.41 20.21 17.08
C VAL A 172 3.22 18.94 17.25
N GLY A 173 2.62 17.80 16.98
CA GLY A 173 3.31 16.52 16.97
C GLY A 173 4.53 16.54 16.03
N LEU A 174 5.65 15.97 16.47
CA LEU A 174 6.91 15.90 15.72
C LEU A 174 7.37 14.47 15.53
N ILE A 175 7.59 14.10 14.27
CA ILE A 175 8.37 12.92 13.90
C ILE A 175 9.76 13.39 13.47
N ASP A 176 10.76 13.18 14.33
CA ASP A 176 12.16 13.54 13.99
C ASP A 176 12.77 12.49 13.07
N LEU A 177 12.29 12.48 11.81
CA LEU A 177 12.72 11.49 10.81
C LEU A 177 14.19 11.67 10.43
N THR A 178 14.75 12.90 10.53
CA THR A 178 16.19 13.10 10.34
C THR A 178 16.99 12.29 11.35
N ALA A 179 16.70 12.42 12.63
CA ALA A 179 17.40 11.68 13.69
C ALA A 179 17.22 10.17 13.51
N LEU A 180 15.97 9.71 13.36
CA LEU A 180 15.65 8.28 13.19
C LEU A 180 16.34 7.67 11.96
N SER A 181 16.35 8.35 10.82
CA SER A 181 16.99 7.85 9.62
C SER A 181 18.52 7.93 9.67
N MET A 182 19.08 8.92 10.34
CA MET A 182 20.53 8.97 10.58
C MET A 182 20.99 7.79 11.45
N ASP A 183 20.24 7.46 12.51
CA ASP A 183 20.57 6.32 13.36
C ASP A 183 20.48 4.99 12.58
N TRP A 184 19.44 4.82 11.77
CA TRP A 184 19.32 3.68 10.86
C TRP A 184 20.48 3.59 9.88
N LEU A 185 20.86 4.69 9.21
CA LEU A 185 21.95 4.70 8.24
C LEU A 185 23.32 4.44 8.89
N ARG A 186 23.55 4.98 10.11
CA ARG A 186 24.78 4.67 10.88
C ARG A 186 24.88 3.18 11.22
N ALA A 187 23.77 2.58 11.63
CA ALA A 187 23.73 1.16 11.95
C ALA A 187 23.95 0.28 10.70
N ALA A 188 23.40 0.68 9.56
CA ALA A 188 23.60 -0.03 8.30
C ALA A 188 25.02 0.12 7.73
N GLY A 189 25.66 1.26 7.95
CA GLY A 189 26.97 1.60 7.41
C GLY A 189 26.94 2.02 5.95
N ASP A 190 28.09 2.55 5.46
CA ASP A 190 28.21 3.16 4.13
C ASP A 190 27.84 2.18 3.00
N GLU A 191 28.52 1.05 2.90
CA GLU A 191 28.34 0.13 1.76
C GLU A 191 26.96 -0.54 1.77
N ALA A 192 26.51 -1.08 2.90
CA ALA A 192 25.24 -1.80 2.98
C ALA A 192 24.04 -0.88 2.77
N SER A 193 24.13 0.38 3.18
CA SER A 193 23.05 1.36 2.99
C SER A 193 22.79 1.73 1.53
N LYS A 194 23.70 1.49 0.59
CA LYS A 194 23.48 1.69 -0.85
C LYS A 194 22.26 0.94 -1.37
N ALA A 195 21.97 -0.26 -0.81
CA ALA A 195 20.83 -1.08 -1.21
C ALA A 195 19.46 -0.46 -0.90
N TYR A 196 19.40 0.59 -0.11
CA TYR A 196 18.16 1.31 0.22
C TYR A 196 17.93 2.51 -0.70
N PHE A 197 18.98 3.00 -1.35
CA PHE A 197 18.95 4.20 -2.20
C PHE A 197 19.06 3.85 -3.68
N MET A 198 18.89 4.85 -4.54
CA MET A 198 18.92 4.66 -6.00
C MET A 198 20.35 4.46 -6.50
N HIS A 199 21.02 3.44 -5.95
CA HIS A 199 22.25 2.87 -6.48
C HIS A 199 21.88 1.70 -7.39
N VAL A 200 21.68 1.96 -8.69
CA VAL A 200 21.20 0.99 -9.69
C VAL A 200 22.23 0.89 -10.82
N PRO A 201 23.25 0.01 -10.71
CA PRO A 201 24.32 -0.11 -11.70
C PRO A 201 23.83 -0.34 -13.13
N ALA A 202 22.75 -1.12 -13.29
CA ALA A 202 22.15 -1.37 -14.60
C ALA A 202 21.55 -0.12 -15.27
N GLN A 203 21.34 0.96 -14.53
CA GLN A 203 20.83 2.25 -15.01
C GLN A 203 21.89 3.37 -14.92
N ASP A 204 23.13 3.03 -14.61
CA ASP A 204 24.24 3.98 -14.32
C ASP A 204 23.81 5.06 -13.28
N GLN A 205 23.05 4.66 -12.26
CA GLN A 205 22.46 5.56 -11.29
C GLN A 205 23.13 5.40 -9.92
N GLN A 206 23.56 6.54 -9.35
CA GLN A 206 24.13 6.66 -8.00
C GLN A 206 23.50 7.89 -7.32
N ASP A 207 22.42 7.67 -6.57
CA ASP A 207 21.66 8.75 -5.94
C ASP A 207 21.49 8.44 -4.45
N ASP A 208 22.09 9.27 -3.62
CA ASP A 208 22.12 9.14 -2.16
C ASP A 208 20.93 9.83 -1.47
N THR A 209 19.94 10.28 -2.24
CA THR A 209 18.74 10.98 -1.72
C THR A 209 17.47 10.17 -1.88
N HIS A 210 17.26 9.56 -3.06
CA HIS A 210 16.03 8.86 -3.37
C HIS A 210 16.13 7.36 -3.09
N PHE A 211 15.02 6.78 -2.67
CA PHE A 211 14.96 5.39 -2.26
C PHE A 211 14.60 4.45 -3.41
N GLN A 212 15.10 3.22 -3.30
CA GLN A 212 14.46 2.03 -3.83
C GLN A 212 13.35 1.58 -2.85
N GLN A 213 12.52 0.61 -3.25
CA GLN A 213 11.43 0.08 -2.42
C GLN A 213 11.85 -0.23 -0.98
N ARG A 214 13.00 -0.92 -0.79
CA ARG A 214 13.50 -1.28 0.55
C ARG A 214 13.73 -0.06 1.43
N GLY A 215 14.32 0.99 0.88
CA GLY A 215 14.54 2.24 1.61
C GLY A 215 13.24 2.99 1.90
N ALA A 216 12.31 3.01 0.94
CA ALA A 216 10.99 3.60 1.12
C ALA A 216 10.18 2.90 2.22
N VAL A 217 10.20 1.56 2.26
CA VAL A 217 9.58 0.74 3.32
C VAL A 217 10.21 1.06 4.68
N MET A 218 11.54 1.14 4.76
CA MET A 218 12.24 1.47 6.00
C MET A 218 11.89 2.87 6.50
N ALA A 219 11.89 3.87 5.63
CA ALA A 219 11.52 5.24 6.00
C ALA A 219 10.05 5.34 6.43
N ALA A 220 9.12 4.61 5.78
CA ALA A 220 7.72 4.52 6.22
C ALA A 220 7.60 3.86 7.60
N CYS A 221 8.37 2.81 7.87
CA CYS A 221 8.46 2.19 9.19
C CYS A 221 8.86 3.21 10.26
N LEU A 222 9.93 3.99 10.01
CA LEU A 222 10.40 5.02 10.94
C LEU A 222 9.35 6.12 11.17
N VAL A 223 8.59 6.49 10.14
CA VAL A 223 7.47 7.44 10.26
C VAL A 223 6.39 6.88 11.19
N VAL A 224 5.96 5.63 11.00
CA VAL A 224 4.94 5.00 11.86
C VAL A 224 5.45 4.81 13.29
N ALA A 225 6.71 4.40 13.47
CA ALA A 225 7.33 4.29 14.79
C ALA A 225 7.36 5.65 15.52
N GLY A 226 7.69 6.72 14.80
CA GLY A 226 7.65 8.10 15.32
C GLY A 226 6.23 8.56 15.65
N TRP A 227 5.25 8.24 14.81
CA TRP A 227 3.85 8.59 15.04
C TRP A 227 3.27 7.87 16.27
N LYS A 228 3.58 6.59 16.48
CA LYS A 228 3.18 5.85 17.70
C LYS A 228 3.69 6.49 19.00
N ARG A 229 4.80 7.21 18.96
CA ARG A 229 5.30 7.96 20.14
C ARG A 229 4.47 9.21 20.43
N ILE A 230 3.89 9.83 19.39
CA ILE A 230 3.01 11.01 19.50
C ILE A 230 1.61 10.57 19.91
N ASP A 231 1.10 9.52 19.28
CA ASP A 231 -0.21 8.94 19.53
C ASP A 231 -0.08 7.43 19.78
N PRO A 232 -0.01 7.01 21.04
CA PRO A 232 0.08 5.58 21.38
C PRO A 232 -1.14 4.74 20.95
N SER A 233 -2.31 5.38 20.74
CA SER A 233 -3.52 4.67 20.27
C SER A 233 -3.36 4.11 18.85
N LEU A 234 -2.48 4.70 18.06
CA LEU A 234 -2.12 4.21 16.72
C LEU A 234 -1.66 2.75 16.74
N ALA A 235 -1.08 2.27 17.86
CA ALA A 235 -0.56 0.91 17.98
C ALA A 235 -1.62 -0.17 17.68
N ALA A 236 -2.90 0.11 18.00
CA ALA A 236 -4.03 -0.79 17.72
C ALA A 236 -4.36 -0.92 16.23
N HIS A 237 -3.86 -0.01 15.40
CA HIS A 237 -4.15 0.10 13.97
C HIS A 237 -2.90 -0.07 13.10
N VAL A 238 -1.80 -0.56 13.67
CA VAL A 238 -0.58 -0.87 12.95
C VAL A 238 -0.56 -2.36 12.61
N THR A 239 -0.48 -2.66 11.32
CA THR A 239 -0.58 -4.02 10.77
C THR A 239 0.78 -4.70 10.55
N ARG A 240 1.88 -3.94 10.67
CA ARG A 240 3.25 -4.45 10.52
C ARG A 240 4.08 -4.11 11.73
N ASP A 241 5.10 -4.94 12.00
CA ASP A 241 6.12 -4.63 12.99
C ASP A 241 6.82 -3.30 12.65
N THR A 242 6.95 -2.44 13.64
CA THR A 242 7.64 -1.16 13.58
C THR A 242 8.96 -1.15 14.35
N ASP A 243 9.56 -2.32 14.58
CA ASP A 243 10.95 -2.44 15.00
C ASP A 243 11.89 -2.22 13.80
N CYS A 244 12.00 -0.97 13.40
CA CYS A 244 12.76 -0.53 12.22
C CYS A 244 14.30 -0.62 12.40
N GLY A 245 14.77 -1.21 13.49
CA GLY A 245 16.20 -1.33 13.81
C GLY A 245 16.77 -2.73 13.63
N ALA A 246 15.91 -3.72 13.37
CA ALA A 246 16.40 -5.08 13.09
C ALA A 246 17.13 -5.09 11.72
N PRO A 247 18.34 -5.66 11.62
CA PRO A 247 18.98 -5.86 10.33
C PRO A 247 18.02 -6.56 9.37
N ASP A 248 18.04 -6.15 8.10
CA ASP A 248 17.17 -6.65 7.03
C ASP A 248 17.12 -8.20 6.93
N THR A 249 18.15 -8.88 7.40
CA THR A 249 18.19 -10.34 7.51
C THR A 249 17.13 -10.90 8.46
N ALA A 250 16.90 -10.25 9.62
CA ALA A 250 15.89 -10.72 10.58
C ALA A 250 14.46 -10.44 10.10
N LEU A 251 14.24 -9.36 9.34
CA LEU A 251 12.95 -9.05 8.73
C LEU A 251 12.67 -9.95 7.52
N ALA A 252 13.70 -10.18 6.68
CA ALA A 252 13.62 -11.11 5.57
C ALA A 252 13.42 -12.55 6.04
N ASP A 253 14.11 -12.97 7.10
CA ASP A 253 13.99 -14.31 7.68
C ASP A 253 12.63 -14.52 8.36
N ARG A 254 12.12 -13.54 9.12
CA ARG A 254 10.76 -13.61 9.71
C ARG A 254 9.67 -13.62 8.63
N LYS A 255 9.80 -12.81 7.58
CA LYS A 255 8.88 -12.77 6.45
C LYS A 255 8.96 -14.07 5.63
N ALA A 256 10.16 -14.61 5.43
CA ALA A 256 10.38 -15.90 4.77
C ALA A 256 9.84 -17.07 5.60
N GLN A 257 9.89 -17.00 6.95
CA GLN A 257 9.32 -18.01 7.85
C GLN A 257 7.79 -17.91 7.96
N ALA A 258 7.24 -16.68 7.96
CA ALA A 258 5.79 -16.47 8.02
C ALA A 258 5.09 -16.75 6.68
N ASN A 259 5.74 -16.39 5.55
CA ASN A 259 5.22 -16.58 4.20
C ASN A 259 6.34 -17.09 3.28
N PRO A 260 6.72 -18.36 3.37
CA PRO A 260 7.83 -18.91 2.59
C PRO A 260 7.52 -18.87 1.09
N SER A 261 8.55 -18.61 0.28
CA SER A 261 8.47 -18.86 -1.16
C SER A 261 8.39 -20.37 -1.40
N LEU A 262 7.47 -20.79 -2.27
CA LEU A 262 7.16 -22.19 -2.49
C LEU A 262 7.41 -22.57 -3.95
N VAL A 263 7.92 -23.78 -4.16
CA VAL A 263 7.95 -24.46 -5.46
C VAL A 263 7.12 -25.72 -5.32
N VAL A 264 6.08 -25.86 -6.15
CA VAL A 264 5.18 -27.02 -6.13
C VAL A 264 5.16 -27.63 -7.52
N HIS A 265 5.34 -28.95 -7.59
CA HIS A 265 5.21 -29.68 -8.84
C HIS A 265 3.78 -30.23 -8.96
N GLU A 266 3.18 -30.10 -10.14
CA GLU A 266 1.77 -30.46 -10.38
C GLU A 266 1.42 -31.93 -10.03
N ARG A 267 2.35 -32.89 -10.24
CA ARG A 267 2.15 -34.30 -9.89
C ARG A 267 1.91 -34.53 -8.40
N ASP A 268 2.38 -33.60 -7.52
CA ASP A 268 2.28 -33.75 -6.08
C ASP A 268 0.96 -33.21 -5.53
N ILE A 269 0.18 -32.51 -6.35
CA ILE A 269 -1.07 -31.85 -5.99
C ILE A 269 -2.26 -32.22 -6.88
N ALA A 270 -2.07 -33.13 -7.82
CA ALA A 270 -3.11 -33.58 -8.74
C ALA A 270 -4.26 -34.25 -7.96
N THR A 271 -5.51 -33.88 -8.27
CA THR A 271 -6.70 -34.45 -7.65
C THR A 271 -7.79 -34.63 -8.70
N ASP A 272 -8.22 -35.87 -8.91
CA ASP A 272 -9.33 -36.17 -9.79
C ASP A 272 -10.66 -35.89 -9.10
N GLN A 273 -11.57 -35.25 -9.81
CA GLN A 273 -12.88 -34.85 -9.28
C GLN A 273 -13.88 -34.68 -10.43
N PRO A 274 -15.18 -34.76 -10.15
CA PRO A 274 -16.21 -34.45 -11.15
C PRO A 274 -16.11 -33.00 -11.61
N GLY A 275 -16.75 -32.70 -12.74
CA GLY A 275 -16.85 -31.32 -13.25
C GLY A 275 -17.41 -30.38 -12.18
N PRO A 276 -16.73 -29.28 -11.82
CA PRO A 276 -17.20 -28.35 -10.81
C PRO A 276 -18.48 -27.63 -11.25
N HIS A 277 -19.20 -27.09 -10.27
CA HIS A 277 -20.49 -26.40 -10.46
C HIS A 277 -21.54 -27.22 -11.23
N GLY A 278 -21.55 -28.54 -11.00
CA GLY A 278 -22.47 -29.44 -11.72
C GLY A 278 -22.09 -29.68 -13.18
N GLY A 279 -20.88 -29.36 -13.57
CA GLY A 279 -20.35 -29.67 -14.91
C GLY A 279 -20.25 -31.17 -15.14
N ALA A 280 -20.33 -31.57 -16.42
CA ALA A 280 -20.27 -32.99 -16.83
C ALA A 280 -18.83 -33.54 -16.71
N GLY A 281 -18.73 -34.87 -16.67
CA GLY A 281 -17.49 -35.62 -16.85
C GLY A 281 -16.50 -35.55 -15.74
N ALA A 282 -15.30 -36.07 -15.97
CA ALA A 282 -14.19 -36.11 -15.04
C ALA A 282 -13.18 -35.00 -15.33
N THR A 283 -12.60 -34.42 -14.27
CA THR A 283 -11.58 -33.39 -14.38
C THR A 283 -10.44 -33.66 -13.42
N THR A 284 -9.21 -33.24 -13.76
CA THR A 284 -8.08 -33.23 -12.83
C THR A 284 -7.75 -31.79 -12.43
N ALA A 285 -7.76 -31.51 -11.13
CA ALA A 285 -7.41 -30.20 -10.58
C ALA A 285 -6.00 -30.19 -10.00
N TYR A 286 -5.31 -29.08 -10.21
CA TYR A 286 -3.99 -28.81 -9.68
C TYR A 286 -4.03 -27.45 -8.94
N PRO A 287 -4.41 -27.45 -7.65
CA PRO A 287 -4.55 -26.21 -6.86
C PRO A 287 -3.19 -25.73 -6.36
N PHE A 288 -2.44 -25.02 -7.21
CA PHE A 288 -1.14 -24.48 -6.84
C PHE A 288 -1.25 -23.52 -5.66
N PHE A 289 -0.39 -23.71 -4.67
CA PHE A 289 -0.27 -22.81 -3.51
C PHE A 289 -1.57 -22.63 -2.71
N ARG A 290 -2.48 -23.62 -2.70
CA ARG A 290 -3.75 -23.56 -1.95
C ARG A 290 -3.54 -23.16 -0.49
N ASP A 291 -2.54 -23.77 0.15
CA ASP A 291 -2.24 -23.62 1.58
C ASP A 291 -1.14 -22.57 1.84
N ALA A 292 -0.76 -21.78 0.82
CA ALA A 292 0.20 -20.71 0.99
C ALA A 292 -0.43 -19.59 1.81
N PRO A 293 0.16 -19.22 2.98
CA PRO A 293 -0.37 -18.17 3.83
C PRO A 293 -0.34 -16.81 3.11
N ALA A 294 -1.35 -15.97 3.38
CA ALA A 294 -1.47 -14.61 2.86
C ALA A 294 -1.42 -14.44 1.32
N LEU A 295 -1.62 -15.53 0.56
CA LEU A 295 -1.76 -15.43 -0.89
C LEU A 295 -3.16 -14.94 -1.24
N GLY A 296 -3.27 -13.70 -1.76
CA GLY A 296 -4.54 -13.00 -2.02
C GLY A 296 -5.33 -13.49 -3.24
N PHE A 297 -4.83 -14.50 -3.95
CA PHE A 297 -5.49 -15.07 -5.13
C PHE A 297 -5.39 -16.60 -5.16
N GLU A 298 -6.30 -17.24 -5.89
CA GLU A 298 -6.21 -18.65 -6.30
C GLU A 298 -5.51 -18.74 -7.65
N PHE A 299 -4.59 -19.69 -7.75
CA PHE A 299 -3.94 -20.07 -9.00
C PHE A 299 -4.00 -21.58 -9.17
N ARG A 300 -4.61 -22.05 -10.24
CA ARG A 300 -4.79 -23.48 -10.48
C ARG A 300 -4.72 -23.83 -11.95
N LYS A 301 -4.25 -25.03 -12.26
CA LYS A 301 -4.47 -25.69 -13.53
C LYS A 301 -5.66 -26.64 -13.39
N ARG A 302 -6.45 -26.77 -14.44
CA ARG A 302 -7.50 -27.77 -14.55
C ARG A 302 -7.47 -28.44 -15.92
N VAL A 303 -7.55 -29.75 -15.89
CA VAL A 303 -7.73 -30.56 -17.10
C VAL A 303 -9.19 -31.00 -17.15
N LEU A 304 -9.86 -30.64 -18.21
CA LEU A 304 -11.20 -31.16 -18.55
C LEU A 304 -11.00 -32.30 -19.53
N HIS A 305 -11.25 -33.53 -19.08
CA HIS A 305 -11.15 -34.71 -19.92
C HIS A 305 -12.27 -34.73 -20.96
N LYS A 306 -12.21 -35.66 -21.92
CA LYS A 306 -13.19 -35.72 -23.00
C LYS A 306 -14.63 -35.72 -22.48
N GLY A 307 -15.40 -34.73 -22.94
CA GLY A 307 -16.79 -34.51 -22.57
C GLY A 307 -17.00 -33.85 -21.20
N ALA A 308 -15.91 -33.47 -20.51
CA ALA A 308 -16.02 -32.79 -19.23
C ALA A 308 -16.20 -31.27 -19.35
N GLY A 309 -16.69 -30.65 -18.28
CA GLY A 309 -16.89 -29.21 -18.26
C GLY A 309 -16.95 -28.65 -16.86
N ILE A 310 -16.89 -27.32 -16.75
CA ILE A 310 -17.24 -26.52 -15.60
C ILE A 310 -18.66 -26.02 -15.86
N GLY A 311 -19.60 -26.33 -14.95
CA GLY A 311 -21.00 -25.97 -15.13
C GLY A 311 -21.26 -24.46 -15.01
N LEU A 312 -22.44 -24.04 -15.46
CA LEU A 312 -22.84 -22.64 -15.44
C LEU A 312 -22.93 -22.12 -14.01
N HIS A 313 -22.21 -21.04 -13.71
CA HIS A 313 -22.22 -20.39 -12.40
C HIS A 313 -21.95 -18.90 -12.52
N GLN A 314 -22.34 -18.13 -11.49
CA GLN A 314 -22.09 -16.69 -11.43
C GLN A 314 -20.84 -16.41 -10.63
N HIS A 315 -20.03 -15.47 -11.10
CA HIS A 315 -18.87 -14.98 -10.38
C HIS A 315 -19.16 -13.69 -9.60
N HIS A 316 -18.57 -13.60 -8.41
CA HIS A 316 -18.61 -12.39 -7.56
C HIS A 316 -17.28 -11.63 -7.55
N LYS A 317 -16.29 -12.11 -8.30
CA LYS A 317 -14.94 -11.56 -8.44
C LYS A 317 -14.49 -11.71 -9.89
N ASP A 318 -13.44 -10.96 -10.25
CA ASP A 318 -12.76 -11.19 -11.53
C ASP A 318 -12.17 -12.60 -11.55
N GLU A 319 -12.46 -13.34 -12.61
CA GLU A 319 -11.85 -14.64 -12.89
C GLU A 319 -11.25 -14.65 -14.28
N ILE A 320 -10.04 -15.17 -14.39
CA ILE A 320 -9.32 -15.32 -15.64
C ILE A 320 -9.13 -16.80 -15.94
N TYR A 321 -9.53 -17.22 -17.14
CA TYR A 321 -9.14 -18.49 -17.74
C TYR A 321 -8.14 -18.23 -18.86
N TYR A 322 -7.12 -19.08 -18.95
CA TYR A 322 -6.21 -19.13 -20.07
C TYR A 322 -6.11 -20.57 -20.58
N VAL A 323 -6.31 -20.79 -21.88
CA VAL A 323 -6.23 -22.11 -22.47
C VAL A 323 -4.78 -22.48 -22.79
N LEU A 324 -4.24 -23.47 -22.08
CA LEU A 324 -2.89 -24.00 -22.33
C LEU A 324 -2.85 -24.94 -23.52
N SER A 325 -3.83 -25.84 -23.64
CA SER A 325 -3.95 -26.79 -24.72
C SER A 325 -5.39 -27.27 -24.90
N GLY A 326 -5.69 -27.88 -26.07
CA GLY A 326 -7.02 -28.34 -26.39
C GLY A 326 -7.93 -27.24 -26.93
N ARG A 327 -9.21 -27.55 -27.03
CA ARG A 327 -10.28 -26.62 -27.43
C ARG A 327 -11.55 -26.89 -26.65
N GLY A 328 -12.40 -25.87 -26.55
CA GLY A 328 -13.65 -25.95 -25.83
C GLY A 328 -14.68 -24.95 -26.30
N ILE A 329 -15.86 -25.05 -25.70
CA ILE A 329 -16.93 -24.04 -25.84
C ILE A 329 -17.06 -23.30 -24.52
N TYR A 330 -16.78 -22.02 -24.57
CA TYR A 330 -16.96 -21.08 -23.43
C TYR A 330 -18.27 -20.34 -23.61
N GLU A 331 -19.10 -20.36 -22.57
CA GLU A 331 -20.34 -19.62 -22.51
C GLU A 331 -20.18 -18.45 -21.53
N LEU A 332 -20.52 -17.23 -21.97
CA LEU A 332 -20.51 -16.03 -21.16
C LEU A 332 -21.85 -15.29 -21.34
N ASP A 333 -22.61 -15.13 -20.25
CA ASP A 333 -23.92 -14.46 -20.23
C ASP A 333 -24.86 -14.97 -21.36
N GLY A 334 -24.92 -16.29 -21.52
CA GLY A 334 -25.76 -16.96 -22.52
C GLY A 334 -25.22 -16.95 -23.95
N LYS A 335 -24.01 -16.45 -24.18
CA LYS A 335 -23.36 -16.45 -25.50
C LYS A 335 -22.22 -17.44 -25.50
N ALA A 336 -22.34 -18.46 -26.37
CA ALA A 336 -21.31 -19.46 -26.54
C ALA A 336 -20.31 -19.06 -27.63
N GLN A 337 -19.03 -19.36 -27.41
CA GLN A 337 -17.95 -19.17 -28.39
C GLN A 337 -16.91 -20.29 -28.26
N GLU A 338 -16.29 -20.64 -29.38
CA GLU A 338 -15.15 -21.56 -29.36
C GLU A 338 -13.93 -20.89 -28.77
N VAL A 339 -13.18 -21.65 -27.97
CA VAL A 339 -11.88 -21.25 -27.41
C VAL A 339 -10.84 -22.33 -27.61
N ARG A 340 -9.59 -21.94 -27.80
CA ARG A 340 -8.47 -22.81 -28.11
C ARG A 340 -7.18 -22.36 -27.43
N ALA A 341 -6.14 -23.18 -27.52
CA ALA A 341 -4.83 -22.84 -26.95
C ALA A 341 -4.38 -21.42 -27.32
N GLY A 342 -3.99 -20.64 -26.32
CA GLY A 342 -3.60 -19.23 -26.44
C GLY A 342 -4.71 -18.21 -26.14
N ASP A 343 -5.98 -18.62 -26.05
CA ASP A 343 -7.07 -17.72 -25.70
C ASP A 343 -7.13 -17.46 -24.21
N ALA A 344 -7.46 -16.21 -23.84
CA ALA A 344 -7.72 -15.78 -22.48
C ALA A 344 -9.15 -15.25 -22.35
N MET A 345 -9.87 -15.66 -21.29
CA MET A 345 -11.22 -15.22 -20.98
C MET A 345 -11.21 -14.52 -19.62
N LEU A 346 -11.87 -13.37 -19.55
CA LEU A 346 -12.09 -12.63 -18.32
C LEU A 346 -13.58 -12.59 -18.00
N THR A 347 -13.97 -13.20 -16.87
CA THR A 347 -15.31 -13.09 -16.32
C THR A 347 -15.33 -12.02 -15.23
N ARG A 348 -16.20 -11.03 -15.36
CA ARG A 348 -16.39 -9.94 -14.39
C ARG A 348 -17.41 -10.32 -13.33
N PRO A 349 -17.39 -9.66 -12.14
CA PRO A 349 -18.43 -9.81 -11.13
C PRO A 349 -19.82 -9.57 -11.70
N GLY A 350 -20.74 -10.49 -11.36
CA GLY A 350 -22.13 -10.44 -11.82
C GLY A 350 -22.40 -11.23 -13.10
N SER A 351 -21.38 -11.53 -13.92
CA SER A 351 -21.53 -12.37 -15.11
C SER A 351 -21.62 -13.86 -14.76
N THR A 352 -22.35 -14.61 -15.59
CA THR A 352 -22.43 -16.06 -15.57
C THR A 352 -21.56 -16.67 -16.66
N HIS A 353 -20.88 -17.77 -16.35
CA HIS A 353 -20.10 -18.47 -17.34
C HIS A 353 -20.06 -19.98 -17.13
N ALA A 354 -19.73 -20.69 -18.19
CA ALA A 354 -19.47 -22.13 -18.22
C ALA A 354 -18.39 -22.42 -19.28
N ILE A 355 -17.73 -23.55 -19.15
CA ILE A 355 -16.84 -24.05 -20.21
C ILE A 355 -16.92 -25.55 -20.29
N ARG A 356 -16.95 -26.09 -21.51
CA ARG A 356 -16.90 -27.52 -21.75
C ARG A 356 -15.81 -27.86 -22.78
N GLN A 357 -15.18 -28.99 -22.55
CA GLN A 357 -14.24 -29.55 -23.51
C GLN A 357 -14.98 -29.91 -24.84
N ASP A 358 -14.32 -29.66 -25.99
CA ASP A 358 -14.81 -29.97 -27.31
C ASP A 358 -13.67 -30.55 -28.17
N GLY A 359 -13.91 -31.69 -28.80
CA GLY A 359 -12.91 -32.38 -29.61
C GLY A 359 -12.39 -33.66 -28.96
N ASP A 360 -11.23 -34.13 -29.42
CA ASP A 360 -10.65 -35.43 -29.02
C ASP A 360 -9.61 -35.30 -27.89
N ASP A 361 -8.98 -34.13 -27.75
CA ASP A 361 -7.95 -33.87 -26.77
C ASP A 361 -8.51 -33.20 -25.50
N ASP A 362 -7.86 -33.41 -24.36
CA ASP A 362 -8.18 -32.72 -23.13
C ASP A 362 -8.07 -31.20 -23.26
N LEU A 363 -9.02 -30.48 -22.67
CA LEU A 363 -8.94 -29.03 -22.55
C LEU A 363 -8.22 -28.68 -21.26
N VAL A 364 -7.06 -28.01 -21.35
CA VAL A 364 -6.22 -27.63 -20.21
C VAL A 364 -6.29 -26.12 -19.99
N LEU A 365 -6.69 -25.74 -18.78
CA LEU A 365 -6.88 -24.35 -18.38
C LEU A 365 -5.94 -23.96 -17.24
N LEU A 366 -5.39 -22.74 -17.29
CA LEU A 366 -4.98 -22.00 -16.10
C LEU A 366 -6.13 -21.12 -15.64
N ILE A 367 -6.39 -21.10 -14.34
CA ILE A 367 -7.49 -20.37 -13.72
C ILE A 367 -6.93 -19.51 -12.60
N MET A 368 -7.29 -18.24 -12.58
CA MET A 368 -6.89 -17.28 -11.54
C MET A 368 -8.07 -16.43 -11.10
N TYR A 369 -8.27 -16.28 -9.79
CA TYR A 369 -9.23 -15.35 -9.21
C TYR A 369 -8.83 -14.94 -7.78
N GLY A 370 -9.31 -13.78 -7.31
CA GLY A 370 -9.03 -13.30 -5.96
C GLY A 370 -9.61 -14.23 -4.87
N LYS A 371 -8.86 -14.50 -3.79
CA LYS A 371 -9.41 -15.14 -2.58
C LYS A 371 -10.36 -14.18 -1.86
N LYS A 372 -11.36 -14.68 -1.11
CA LYS A 372 -12.03 -13.86 -0.11
C LYS A 372 -10.99 -13.49 0.94
N GLN A 373 -10.86 -12.22 1.25
CA GLN A 373 -10.25 -11.83 2.51
C GLN A 373 -11.26 -12.22 3.60
N GLU A 374 -10.86 -13.15 4.45
CA GLU A 374 -11.61 -13.50 5.69
C GLU A 374 -11.42 -12.39 6.71
#